data_3a8f97a2bb9fd13e6e8bd0d96bb8910b
#
_entry.id   3a8f97a2bb9fd13e6e8bd0d96bb8910b
#
_cell.length_a   1.000
_cell.length_b   1.000
_cell.length_c   1.000
_cell.angle_alpha   90.00
_cell.angle_beta   90.00
_cell.angle_gamma   90.00
#
_symmetry.space_group_name_H-M   'P 1'
#
loop_
_entity.id
_entity.type
_entity.pdbx_description
1 polymer ?
#
loop_
_entity_poly.entity_id
_entity_poly.type
_entity_poly.pdbx_seq_one_letter_code
_entity_poly.pdbx_strand_id
1 'polypeptide(L)'
;MHTLRQLLGSKTPEVYAVAPGDSVIDAIRLMAEKGVGAVLVMDGARLAGIVSERDYARKIVLHGKSSADTSVRDIMTADVVTVSPHQTVEQCMQIVTDHRIRHLPVVDDEEV
;
A
#
# COMPACT_ATOMS: atom_id res chain seq x y z
N MET A 1 -19.07 9.11 -16.41
CA MET A 1 -18.37 8.86 -15.13
C MET A 1 -17.69 7.51 -15.18
N HIS A 2 -16.40 7.49 -14.91
CA HIS A 2 -15.60 6.25 -15.00
C HIS A 2 -15.49 5.58 -13.64
N THR A 3 -15.64 4.26 -13.61
CA THR A 3 -15.35 3.44 -12.44
C THR A 3 -13.88 3.06 -12.44
N LEU A 4 -13.37 2.62 -11.29
CA LEU A 4 -12.00 2.09 -11.21
C LEU A 4 -11.80 0.89 -12.10
N ARG A 5 -12.81 0.02 -12.23
CA ARG A 5 -12.74 -1.13 -13.12
C ARG A 5 -12.52 -0.70 -14.57
N GLN A 6 -13.21 0.36 -15.02
CA GLN A 6 -13.04 0.90 -16.36
C GLN A 6 -11.66 1.52 -16.55
N LEU A 7 -11.17 2.25 -15.54
CA LEU A 7 -9.84 2.87 -15.56
C LEU A 7 -8.73 1.82 -15.61
N LEU A 8 -8.85 0.76 -14.82
CA LEU A 8 -7.89 -0.35 -14.81
C LEU A 8 -7.95 -1.16 -16.09
N GLY A 9 -9.11 -1.18 -16.75
CA GLY A 9 -9.30 -1.80 -18.06
C GLY A 9 -9.02 -3.28 -18.07
N SER A 10 -8.45 -3.76 -19.17
CA SER A 10 -8.08 -5.16 -19.35
C SER A 10 -6.71 -5.51 -18.77
N LYS A 11 -5.99 -4.51 -18.27
CA LYS A 11 -4.68 -4.76 -17.65
C LYS A 11 -4.89 -5.37 -16.27
N THR A 12 -4.19 -6.46 -16.00
CA THR A 12 -4.12 -7.01 -14.65
C THR A 12 -3.07 -6.20 -13.90
N PRO A 13 -3.45 -5.38 -12.91
CA PRO A 13 -2.47 -4.60 -12.16
C PRO A 13 -1.57 -5.55 -11.38
N GLU A 14 -0.27 -5.32 -11.43
CA GLU A 14 0.66 -6.06 -10.60
C GLU A 14 0.56 -5.56 -9.16
N VAL A 15 0.40 -6.51 -8.25
CA VAL A 15 0.34 -6.21 -6.82
C VAL A 15 1.68 -6.58 -6.20
N TYR A 16 2.35 -5.58 -5.66
CA TYR A 16 3.63 -5.78 -4.97
C TYR A 16 3.36 -5.80 -3.47
N ALA A 17 3.81 -6.87 -2.82
CA ALA A 17 3.50 -7.10 -1.42
C ALA A 17 4.66 -7.71 -0.68
N VAL A 18 4.69 -7.46 0.64
CA VAL A 18 5.59 -8.09 1.60
C VAL A 18 4.76 -8.70 2.71
N ALA A 19 5.38 -9.57 3.51
CA ALA A 19 4.72 -10.15 4.68
C ALA A 19 4.98 -9.27 5.92
N PRO A 20 4.10 -9.32 6.95
CA PRO A 20 4.29 -8.50 8.16
C PRO A 20 5.61 -8.74 8.89
N GLY A 21 6.15 -9.95 8.80
CA GLY A 21 7.41 -10.32 9.43
C GLY A 21 8.65 -10.00 8.60
N ASP A 22 8.49 -9.54 7.37
CA ASP A 22 9.63 -9.16 6.53
C ASP A 22 10.29 -7.91 7.10
N SER A 23 11.60 -7.76 6.82
CA SER A 23 12.30 -6.56 7.25
C SER A 23 11.90 -5.35 6.43
N VAL A 24 11.99 -4.18 7.05
CA VAL A 24 11.72 -2.91 6.37
C VAL A 24 12.63 -2.73 5.16
N ILE A 25 13.91 -3.17 5.25
CA ILE A 25 14.85 -3.05 4.13
C ILE A 25 14.35 -3.85 2.91
N ASP A 26 13.72 -5.00 3.11
CA ASP A 26 13.17 -5.79 2.01
C ASP A 26 12.02 -5.05 1.31
N ALA A 27 11.19 -4.37 2.08
CA ALA A 27 10.10 -3.55 1.51
C ALA A 27 10.68 -2.40 0.69
N ILE A 28 11.71 -1.72 1.19
CA ILE A 28 12.35 -0.59 0.49
C ILE A 28 13.03 -1.08 -0.79
N ARG A 29 13.69 -2.24 -0.74
CA ARG A 29 14.29 -2.83 -1.94
C ARG A 29 13.24 -3.14 -3.01
N LEU A 30 12.11 -3.68 -2.60
CA LEU A 30 11.01 -3.97 -3.52
C LEU A 30 10.47 -2.68 -4.15
N MET A 31 10.27 -1.63 -3.36
CA MET A 31 9.83 -0.34 -3.88
C MET A 31 10.82 0.23 -4.90
N ALA A 32 12.10 0.18 -4.60
CA ALA A 32 13.15 0.67 -5.49
C ALA A 32 13.22 -0.15 -6.78
N GLU A 33 13.16 -1.47 -6.66
CA GLU A 33 13.23 -2.38 -7.80
C GLU A 33 12.05 -2.20 -8.77
N LYS A 34 10.86 -1.97 -8.22
CA LYS A 34 9.63 -1.84 -9.01
C LYS A 34 9.27 -0.39 -9.34
N GLY A 35 10.00 0.57 -8.80
CA GLY A 35 9.75 1.99 -9.04
C GLY A 35 8.42 2.47 -8.46
N VAL A 36 8.04 1.95 -7.30
CA VAL A 36 6.78 2.32 -6.62
C VAL A 36 7.07 2.94 -5.26
N GLY A 37 6.15 3.76 -4.78
CA GLY A 37 6.30 4.47 -3.50
C GLY A 37 5.63 3.80 -2.32
N ALA A 38 4.96 2.67 -2.55
CA ALA A 38 4.29 1.91 -1.50
C ALA A 38 4.13 0.46 -1.93
N VAL A 39 4.09 -0.44 -0.95
CA VAL A 39 3.77 -1.86 -1.18
C VAL A 39 2.76 -2.31 -0.14
N LEU A 40 1.99 -3.31 -0.48
CA LEU A 40 1.02 -3.88 0.44
C LEU A 40 1.71 -4.81 1.44
N VAL A 41 1.12 -4.94 2.60
CA VAL A 41 1.54 -5.92 3.60
C VAL A 41 0.42 -6.97 3.66
N MET A 42 0.74 -8.17 3.19
CA MET A 42 -0.23 -9.26 3.10
C MET A 42 0.14 -10.35 4.09
N ASP A 43 -0.86 -10.77 4.86
CA ASP A 43 -0.75 -11.93 5.73
C ASP A 43 -1.56 -13.04 5.06
N GLY A 44 -0.88 -13.86 4.24
CA GLY A 44 -1.57 -14.77 3.34
C GLY A 44 -2.39 -13.99 2.31
N ALA A 45 -3.67 -14.29 2.23
CA ALA A 45 -4.60 -13.59 1.34
C ALA A 45 -5.21 -12.32 1.97
N ARG A 46 -4.92 -12.08 3.25
CA ARG A 46 -5.50 -10.95 3.99
C ARG A 46 -4.62 -9.71 3.89
N LEU A 47 -5.22 -8.59 3.58
CA LEU A 47 -4.54 -7.29 3.61
C LEU A 47 -4.33 -6.86 5.06
N ALA A 48 -3.08 -6.86 5.52
CA ALA A 48 -2.72 -6.48 6.88
C ALA A 48 -2.41 -4.99 7.00
N GLY A 49 -1.87 -4.39 5.95
CA GLY A 49 -1.50 -2.99 5.99
C GLY A 49 -0.89 -2.52 4.69
N ILE A 50 -0.36 -1.31 4.73
CA ILE A 50 0.39 -0.72 3.63
C ILE A 50 1.63 -0.03 4.20
N VAL A 51 2.76 -0.15 3.53
CA VAL A 51 3.98 0.55 3.91
C VAL A 51 4.47 1.39 2.74
N SER A 52 4.86 2.63 3.03
CA SER A 52 5.27 3.59 2.03
C SER A 52 6.67 4.15 2.33
N GLU A 53 7.26 4.81 1.33
CA GLU A 53 8.50 5.56 1.52
C GLU A 53 8.35 6.60 2.63
N ARG A 54 7.17 7.17 2.78
CA ARG A 54 6.86 8.14 3.82
C ARG A 54 6.94 7.51 5.21
N ASP A 55 6.40 6.29 5.37
CA ASP A 55 6.53 5.53 6.62
C ASP A 55 7.99 5.26 6.95
N TYR A 56 8.77 4.89 5.95
CA TYR A 56 10.21 4.66 6.09
C TYR A 56 10.92 5.92 6.58
N ALA A 57 10.69 7.05 5.93
CA ALA A 57 11.33 8.30 6.30
C ALA A 57 10.93 8.75 7.72
N ARG A 58 9.66 8.66 8.06
CA ARG A 58 9.14 9.14 9.35
C ARG A 58 9.45 8.23 10.52
N LYS A 59 9.36 6.91 10.30
CA LYS A 59 9.42 5.94 11.39
C LYS A 59 10.77 5.23 11.52
N ILE A 60 11.56 5.20 10.48
CA ILE A 60 12.88 4.57 10.48
C ILE A 60 14.00 5.62 10.49
N VAL A 61 14.06 6.46 9.47
CA VAL A 61 15.16 7.41 9.31
C VAL A 61 15.16 8.45 10.43
N LEU A 62 14.03 9.07 10.71
CA LEU A 62 13.92 10.10 11.74
C LEU A 62 14.10 9.59 13.16
N HIS A 63 13.86 8.31 13.39
CA HIS A 63 13.99 7.70 14.72
C HIS A 63 15.29 6.90 14.88
N GLY A 64 16.17 6.91 13.87
CA GLY A 64 17.45 6.22 13.93
C GLY A 64 17.34 4.71 14.04
N LYS A 65 16.24 4.12 13.59
CA LYS A 65 16.04 2.67 13.62
C LYS A 65 16.76 1.98 12.47
N SER A 66 17.12 0.72 12.67
CA SER A 66 17.72 -0.10 11.62
C SER A 66 16.63 -0.70 10.75
N SER A 67 16.68 -0.44 9.44
CA SER A 67 15.73 -1.04 8.49
C SER A 67 15.94 -2.56 8.34
N ALA A 68 17.14 -3.06 8.61
CA ALA A 68 17.40 -4.50 8.58
C ALA A 68 16.84 -5.24 9.79
N ASP A 69 16.77 -4.57 10.94
CA ASP A 69 16.33 -5.16 12.21
C ASP A 69 14.90 -4.82 12.62
N THR A 70 14.20 -4.06 11.79
CA THR A 70 12.81 -3.66 12.05
C THR A 70 11.87 -4.39 11.11
N SER A 71 10.82 -5.00 11.66
CA SER A 71 9.80 -5.68 10.85
C SER A 71 8.84 -4.67 10.25
N VAL A 72 8.33 -4.99 9.06
CA VAL A 72 7.36 -4.16 8.34
C VAL A 72 6.13 -3.87 9.21
N ARG A 73 5.67 -4.84 10.00
CA ARG A 73 4.50 -4.66 10.89
C ARG A 73 4.65 -3.50 11.86
N ASP A 74 5.88 -3.15 12.22
CA ASP A 74 6.15 -2.10 13.22
C ASP A 74 6.02 -0.70 12.65
N ILE A 75 6.04 -0.55 11.31
CA ILE A 75 5.94 0.76 10.66
C ILE A 75 4.75 0.89 9.71
N MET A 76 4.11 -0.21 9.33
CA MET A 76 3.00 -0.18 8.39
C MET A 76 1.81 0.60 8.94
N THR A 77 0.99 1.11 8.03
CA THR A 77 -0.32 1.64 8.36
C THR A 77 -1.30 0.47 8.31
N ALA A 78 -1.88 0.12 9.47
CA ALA A 78 -2.77 -1.03 9.60
C ALA A 78 -4.22 -0.69 9.23
N ASP A 79 -4.67 0.54 9.53
CA ASP A 79 -5.99 1.02 9.16
C ASP A 79 -5.97 1.49 7.71
N VAL A 80 -5.98 0.54 6.78
CA VAL A 80 -5.86 0.84 5.36
C VAL A 80 -7.21 1.29 4.82
N VAL A 81 -7.24 2.48 4.20
CA VAL A 81 -8.40 2.93 3.46
C VAL A 81 -8.37 2.24 2.10
N THR A 82 -9.42 1.48 1.80
CA THR A 82 -9.52 0.72 0.56
C THR A 82 -10.69 1.22 -0.27
N VAL A 83 -10.68 0.88 -1.55
CA VAL A 83 -11.77 1.18 -2.47
C VAL A 83 -12.14 -0.08 -3.24
N SER A 84 -13.38 -0.09 -3.76
CA SER A 84 -13.89 -1.16 -4.60
C SER A 84 -13.67 -0.80 -6.08
N PRO A 85 -13.46 -1.79 -6.98
CA PRO A 85 -13.40 -1.51 -8.41
C PRO A 85 -14.70 -0.90 -8.98
N HIS A 86 -15.79 -0.99 -8.23
CA HIS A 86 -17.07 -0.41 -8.62
C HIS A 86 -17.21 1.08 -8.27
N GLN A 87 -16.32 1.61 -7.44
CA GLN A 87 -16.34 3.02 -7.09
C GLN A 87 -15.88 3.87 -8.28
N THR A 88 -16.38 5.10 -8.35
CA THR A 88 -15.98 6.02 -9.41
C THR A 88 -14.64 6.66 -9.09
N VAL A 89 -13.96 7.15 -10.11
CA VAL A 89 -12.72 7.91 -9.95
C VAL A 89 -12.95 9.12 -9.05
N GLU A 90 -14.09 9.78 -9.20
CA GLU A 90 -14.45 10.95 -8.39
C GLU A 90 -14.58 10.61 -6.91
N GLN A 91 -15.21 9.47 -6.59
CA GLN A 91 -15.31 8.98 -5.22
C GLN A 91 -13.92 8.71 -4.64
N CYS A 92 -13.03 8.11 -5.42
CA CYS A 92 -11.66 7.84 -4.98
C CYS A 92 -10.87 9.13 -4.74
N MET A 93 -11.03 10.13 -5.59
CA MET A 93 -10.39 11.42 -5.42
C MET A 93 -10.87 12.12 -4.14
N GLN A 94 -12.15 11.99 -3.82
CA GLN A 94 -12.71 12.53 -2.58
C GLN A 94 -12.10 11.84 -1.35
N ILE A 95 -11.95 10.51 -1.39
CA ILE A 95 -11.33 9.74 -0.31
C ILE A 95 -9.86 10.15 -0.13
N VAL A 96 -9.12 10.29 -1.22
CA VAL A 96 -7.72 10.74 -1.19
C VAL A 96 -7.61 12.12 -0.53
N THR A 97 -8.50 13.04 -0.88
CA THR A 97 -8.52 14.38 -0.32
C THR A 97 -8.89 14.38 1.16
N ASP A 98 -9.95 13.68 1.53
CA ASP A 98 -10.46 13.67 2.90
C ASP A 98 -9.48 13.01 3.88
N HIS A 99 -8.81 11.96 3.45
CA HIS A 99 -7.88 11.19 4.30
C HIS A 99 -6.42 11.61 4.12
N ARG A 100 -6.12 12.49 3.17
CA ARG A 100 -4.77 12.98 2.87
C ARG A 100 -3.79 11.84 2.58
N ILE A 101 -4.25 10.86 1.82
CA ILE A 101 -3.46 9.68 1.46
C ILE A 101 -3.08 9.73 -0.02
N ARG A 102 -2.05 8.97 -0.40
CA ARG A 102 -1.53 8.93 -1.77
C ARG A 102 -1.80 7.61 -2.47
N HIS A 103 -2.12 6.57 -1.71
CA HIS A 103 -2.25 5.21 -2.23
C HIS A 103 -3.56 4.61 -1.74
N LEU A 104 -4.30 4.03 -2.67
CA LEU A 104 -5.58 3.38 -2.38
C LEU A 104 -5.54 1.95 -2.92
N PRO A 105 -5.44 0.95 -2.04
CA PRO A 105 -5.63 -0.43 -2.48
C PRO A 105 -7.07 -0.63 -3.00
N VAL A 106 -7.17 -1.30 -4.12
CA VAL A 106 -8.46 -1.68 -4.71
C VAL A 106 -8.76 -3.11 -4.29
N VAL A 107 -9.88 -3.31 -3.60
CA VAL A 107 -10.27 -4.61 -3.06
C VAL A 107 -11.59 -5.04 -3.71
N ASP A 108 -11.60 -6.23 -4.27
CA ASP A 108 -12.77 -6.84 -4.91
C ASP A 108 -13.09 -8.12 -4.14
N ASP A 109 -14.25 -8.15 -3.47
CA ASP A 109 -14.72 -9.29 -2.66
C ASP A 109 -13.64 -9.78 -1.67
N GLU A 110 -13.03 -8.85 -0.94
CA GLU A 110 -11.97 -9.06 0.04
C GLU A 110 -10.60 -9.46 -0.57
N GLU A 111 -10.49 -9.47 -1.89
CA GLU A 111 -9.21 -9.68 -2.57
C GLU A 111 -8.67 -8.36 -3.13
N VAL A 112 -7.39 -8.16 -2.99
CA VAL A 112 -6.70 -6.95 -3.47
C VAL A 112 -6.60 -6.93 -4.99
#